data_71eb2dbc58d30b33247a7135a95bd1a2
#
_entry.id   71eb2dbc58d30b33247a7135a95bd1a2
#
_cell.length_a   1.000
_cell.length_b   1.000
_cell.length_c   1.000
_cell.angle_alpha   90.00
_cell.angle_beta   90.00
_cell.angle_gamma   90.00
#
_symmetry.space_group_name_H-M   'P 1'
#
loop_
_entity.id
_entity.type
_entity.pdbx_description
1 polymer ?
#
loop_
_entity_poly.entity_id
_entity_poly.type
_entity_poly.pdbx_seq_one_letter_code
_entity_poly.pdbx_strand_id
1 'polypeptide(L)'
;EIYNSDPLRAELEDHGHTFRTDVDTEVIPHLYEEHGAELLRRLNGMFAFAVWDGGARRLLLARDRAGEKPLFYWHGDGQLVFASELRALLAHPAVPRLLDPVALRRYLLHDFFPAPLTPFAGVRKLPAGHLLVAESGEIAVRSYWDLAEHYGNTELAQRSPAALAEELDERLALAVERRRRADVPVGVFLSGGIDSSSVLAYMAEQQGAGVPAFSLGHQDAGFDESRFARDTARFFEADFNELVLGESDLADGLERVGRGFDEPLGDASTIPSHLLARFARQKVKVVLSGEGADELFAGYPTYFGHRVAAGYRKLPHWLARGAVRGARALLPVSMGNVGLDYLLERFAAAAEMDLVERHHSWFGSLAPAAQSGVLAPRVLDRLRHDDPFASARARLGGREFPDDLSRLLYTDFTMYLQDDLLTKVDRATMLTSLEARAPFLDHDLAEFVAGLPSRHKLSRWTTKSILRRTVRRRLPREVLARRKRGFNIPFSRWLLHGLGEELRRRFAAERVEARGLLSPSGVNRLLDEHLSRRADYRKPLFTLLVLDLWCDRFFGEASPVPLADADERSAAR
;
A
#
# COMPACT_ATOMS: atom_id res chain seq x y z
N GLU A 1 15.00 9.73 -6.05
CA GLU A 1 15.38 9.58 -7.46
C GLU A 1 14.52 10.48 -8.34
N ILE A 2 15.15 11.33 -9.15
CA ILE A 2 14.50 12.19 -10.13
C ILE A 2 14.79 11.63 -11.53
N TYR A 3 13.82 10.93 -12.11
CA TYR A 3 14.02 10.15 -13.35
C TYR A 3 14.22 11.02 -14.60
N ASN A 4 13.83 12.28 -14.55
CA ASN A 4 14.01 13.25 -15.62
C ASN A 4 15.06 14.33 -15.29
N SER A 5 16.03 14.01 -14.42
CA SER A 5 17.10 14.95 -14.05
C SER A 5 17.95 15.41 -15.23
N ASP A 6 18.32 14.51 -16.16
CA ASP A 6 19.17 14.86 -17.30
C ASP A 6 18.57 15.95 -18.20
N PRO A 7 17.32 15.82 -18.72
CA PRO A 7 16.72 16.90 -19.52
C PRO A 7 16.50 18.19 -18.72
N LEU A 8 16.18 18.09 -17.42
CA LEU A 8 16.05 19.28 -16.56
C LEU A 8 17.39 19.99 -16.36
N ARG A 9 18.47 19.23 -16.17
CA ARG A 9 19.83 19.76 -16.09
C ARG A 9 20.21 20.52 -17.36
N ALA A 10 20.04 19.89 -18.52
CA ALA A 10 20.37 20.52 -19.81
C ALA A 10 19.62 21.86 -20.01
N GLU A 11 18.33 21.90 -19.69
CA GLU A 11 17.53 23.13 -19.74
C GLU A 11 18.04 24.21 -18.79
N LEU A 12 18.36 23.83 -17.54
CA LEU A 12 18.88 24.78 -16.54
C LEU A 12 20.27 25.29 -16.90
N GLU A 13 21.14 24.46 -17.50
CA GLU A 13 22.44 24.90 -18.03
C GLU A 13 22.29 25.90 -19.17
N ASP A 14 21.31 25.70 -20.07
CA ASP A 14 20.95 26.65 -21.12
C ASP A 14 20.46 28.00 -20.56
N HIS A 15 19.84 27.99 -19.36
CA HIS A 15 19.44 29.18 -18.61
C HIS A 15 20.60 29.79 -17.79
N GLY A 16 21.81 29.21 -17.83
CA GLY A 16 23.00 29.74 -17.20
C GLY A 16 23.30 29.20 -15.80
N HIS A 17 22.57 28.19 -15.34
CA HIS A 17 22.90 27.52 -14.09
C HIS A 17 24.16 26.67 -14.23
N THR A 18 24.93 26.57 -13.15
CA THR A 18 26.17 25.76 -13.10
C THR A 18 26.04 24.67 -12.08
N PHE A 19 26.11 23.42 -12.52
CA PHE A 19 26.07 22.24 -11.68
C PHE A 19 27.47 21.88 -11.15
N ARG A 20 27.52 21.34 -9.93
CA ARG A 20 28.77 20.96 -9.25
C ARG A 20 28.96 19.45 -9.16
N THR A 21 27.88 18.70 -9.28
CA THR A 21 27.85 17.23 -9.16
C THR A 21 26.98 16.64 -10.28
N ASP A 22 27.04 15.31 -10.44
CA ASP A 22 26.17 14.57 -11.36
C ASP A 22 24.94 13.97 -10.64
N VAL A 23 24.67 14.40 -9.39
CA VAL A 23 23.56 13.87 -8.61
C VAL A 23 22.23 14.41 -9.15
N ASP A 24 21.26 13.54 -9.29
CA ASP A 24 19.92 13.84 -9.81
C ASP A 24 19.19 14.92 -9.00
N THR A 25 19.38 14.95 -7.69
CA THR A 25 18.72 15.89 -6.79
C THR A 25 19.28 17.33 -6.87
N GLU A 26 20.40 17.56 -7.53
CA GLU A 26 20.95 18.91 -7.71
C GLU A 26 20.06 19.79 -8.62
N VAL A 27 19.21 19.20 -9.44
CA VAL A 27 18.21 19.97 -10.22
C VAL A 27 17.18 20.67 -9.33
N ILE A 28 16.93 20.18 -8.10
CA ILE A 28 15.89 20.70 -7.20
C ILE A 28 16.16 22.15 -6.77
N PRO A 29 17.33 22.52 -6.21
CA PRO A 29 17.60 23.91 -5.85
C PRO A 29 17.57 24.86 -7.05
N HIS A 30 18.11 24.46 -8.20
CA HIS A 30 18.09 25.28 -9.41
C HIS A 30 16.68 25.49 -9.95
N LEU A 31 15.84 24.45 -9.99
CA LEU A 31 14.43 24.58 -10.34
C LEU A 31 13.66 25.46 -9.33
N TYR A 32 14.02 25.38 -8.03
CA TYR A 32 13.39 26.22 -7.02
C TYR A 32 13.72 27.70 -7.20
N GLU A 33 14.94 28.04 -7.58
CA GLU A 33 15.35 29.42 -7.90
C GLU A 33 14.50 30.00 -9.03
N GLU A 34 14.19 29.22 -10.08
CA GLU A 34 13.42 29.70 -11.21
C GLU A 34 11.90 29.66 -11.00
N HIS A 35 11.39 28.59 -10.37
CA HIS A 35 9.96 28.28 -10.38
C HIS A 35 9.31 28.26 -8.99
N GLY A 36 10.11 28.44 -7.91
CA GLY A 36 9.58 28.29 -6.56
C GLY A 36 8.92 26.91 -6.35
N ALA A 37 7.75 26.86 -5.73
CA ALA A 37 7.02 25.61 -5.48
C ALA A 37 6.49 24.91 -6.76
N GLU A 38 6.36 25.63 -7.89
CA GLU A 38 5.90 25.03 -9.15
C GLU A 38 6.93 24.05 -9.76
N LEU A 39 8.15 24.02 -9.26
CA LEU A 39 9.15 22.99 -9.59
C LEU A 39 8.58 21.57 -9.51
N LEU A 40 7.68 21.31 -8.55
CA LEU A 40 7.10 19.98 -8.30
C LEU A 40 6.33 19.41 -9.48
N ARG A 41 5.74 20.29 -10.31
CA ARG A 41 5.03 19.85 -11.52
C ARG A 41 5.98 19.37 -12.61
N ARG A 42 7.23 19.81 -12.57
CA ARG A 42 8.27 19.47 -13.55
C ARG A 42 9.01 18.18 -13.25
N LEU A 43 9.02 17.77 -11.97
CA LEU A 43 9.73 16.57 -11.55
C LEU A 43 8.96 15.30 -11.94
N ASN A 44 9.66 14.32 -12.50
CA ASN A 44 9.22 12.92 -12.59
C ASN A 44 10.14 12.08 -11.70
N GLY A 45 9.62 11.57 -10.59
CA GLY A 45 10.47 10.88 -9.62
C GLY A 45 9.72 10.37 -8.41
N MET A 46 10.46 9.62 -7.59
CA MET A 46 10.08 9.23 -6.24
C MET A 46 10.93 10.02 -5.26
N PHE A 47 10.31 10.80 -4.40
CA PHE A 47 11.04 11.71 -3.52
C PHE A 47 10.26 12.13 -2.27
N ALA A 48 11.03 12.44 -1.25
CA ALA A 48 10.64 13.28 -0.13
C ALA A 48 11.82 14.21 0.17
N PHE A 49 11.62 15.52 0.06
CA PHE A 49 12.70 16.48 0.26
C PHE A 49 12.24 17.74 0.99
N ALA A 50 13.22 18.47 1.48
CA ALA A 50 13.08 19.79 2.08
C ALA A 50 13.96 20.79 1.34
N VAL A 51 13.42 21.99 1.05
CA VAL A 51 14.18 23.15 0.56
C VAL A 51 14.05 24.28 1.56
N TRP A 52 15.17 24.81 2.03
CA TRP A 52 15.23 25.99 2.87
C TRP A 52 15.67 27.22 2.05
N ASP A 53 14.77 28.16 1.90
CA ASP A 53 15.04 29.47 1.30
C ASP A 53 15.43 30.46 2.41
N GLY A 54 16.73 30.73 2.52
CA GLY A 54 17.26 31.63 3.53
C GLY A 54 16.88 33.11 3.29
N GLY A 55 16.67 33.52 2.04
CA GLY A 55 16.25 34.86 1.67
C GLY A 55 14.80 35.14 2.06
N ALA A 56 13.90 34.26 1.71
CA ALA A 56 12.49 34.33 2.07
C ALA A 56 12.19 33.82 3.48
N ARG A 57 13.14 33.17 4.18
CA ARG A 57 12.94 32.46 5.44
C ARG A 57 11.77 31.47 5.36
N ARG A 58 11.73 30.71 4.27
CA ARG A 58 10.69 29.77 3.92
C ARG A 58 11.23 28.34 3.87
N LEU A 59 10.52 27.40 4.48
CA LEU A 59 10.76 25.98 4.33
C LEU A 59 9.68 25.38 3.41
N LEU A 60 10.11 24.66 2.38
CA LEU A 60 9.25 23.82 1.54
C LEU A 60 9.57 22.35 1.85
N LEU A 61 8.55 21.59 2.23
CA LEU A 61 8.60 20.13 2.25
C LEU A 61 7.75 19.59 1.11
N ALA A 62 8.23 18.56 0.41
CA ALA A 62 7.48 17.96 -0.69
C ALA A 62 7.54 16.44 -0.66
N ARG A 63 6.44 15.79 -1.03
CA ARG A 63 6.34 14.34 -1.17
C ARG A 63 5.85 14.00 -2.58
N ASP A 64 6.41 12.96 -3.19
CA ASP A 64 6.09 12.55 -4.56
C ASP A 64 4.61 12.23 -4.78
N ARG A 65 4.21 12.14 -6.07
CA ARG A 65 2.81 12.03 -6.51
C ARG A 65 2.09 10.78 -5.99
N ALA A 66 2.77 9.63 -5.95
CA ALA A 66 2.19 8.36 -5.49
C ALA A 66 2.45 8.10 -3.99
N GLY A 67 3.39 8.84 -3.37
CA GLY A 67 3.82 8.62 -1.99
C GLY A 67 4.77 7.43 -1.86
N GLU A 68 5.60 7.20 -2.89
CA GLU A 68 6.63 6.14 -2.88
C GLU A 68 7.63 6.34 -1.75
N LYS A 69 7.95 7.62 -1.42
CA LYS A 69 8.83 7.96 -0.31
C LYS A 69 8.06 8.56 0.87
N PRO A 70 8.40 8.19 2.12
CA PRO A 70 7.71 8.65 3.31
C PRO A 70 8.18 10.03 3.75
N LEU A 71 7.25 10.84 4.29
CA LEU A 71 7.54 12.09 4.96
C LEU A 71 6.52 12.34 6.07
N PHE A 72 7.03 12.49 7.30
CA PHE A 72 6.25 12.77 8.49
C PHE A 72 6.60 14.15 9.03
N TYR A 73 5.64 14.80 9.68
CA TYR A 73 5.87 16.07 10.35
C TYR A 73 5.03 16.19 11.63
N TRP A 74 5.51 17.00 12.53
CA TRP A 74 4.80 17.49 13.72
C TRP A 74 4.99 18.99 13.81
N HIS A 75 3.90 19.69 14.12
CA HIS A 75 3.93 21.13 14.35
C HIS A 75 3.25 21.44 15.69
N GLY A 76 3.95 22.14 16.55
CA GLY A 76 3.48 22.54 17.88
C GLY A 76 4.50 23.42 18.58
N ASP A 77 4.06 24.20 19.57
CA ASP A 77 4.92 25.09 20.37
C ASP A 77 5.85 25.99 19.54
N GLY A 78 5.38 26.45 18.38
CA GLY A 78 6.18 27.28 17.46
C GLY A 78 7.31 26.55 16.76
N GLN A 79 7.31 25.21 16.78
CA GLN A 79 8.32 24.36 16.16
C GLN A 79 7.70 23.48 15.09
N LEU A 80 8.43 23.26 13.99
CA LEU A 80 8.13 22.27 12.96
C LEU A 80 9.24 21.22 12.95
N VAL A 81 8.89 19.96 13.21
CA VAL A 81 9.81 18.82 13.16
C VAL A 81 9.36 17.90 12.03
N PHE A 82 10.28 17.44 11.19
CA PHE A 82 9.98 16.53 10.09
C PHE A 82 11.07 15.46 9.93
N ALA A 83 10.66 14.31 9.42
CA ALA A 83 11.56 13.17 9.17
C ALA A 83 10.94 12.19 8.18
N SER A 84 11.76 11.33 7.58
CA SER A 84 11.31 10.19 6.77
C SER A 84 10.87 8.99 7.62
N GLU A 85 11.20 8.98 8.92
CA GLU A 85 10.85 7.89 9.85
C GLU A 85 10.26 8.45 11.15
N LEU A 86 9.18 7.81 11.64
CA LEU A 86 8.54 8.22 12.90
C LEU A 86 9.48 8.16 14.09
N ARG A 87 10.36 7.15 14.17
CA ARG A 87 11.33 7.04 15.29
C ARG A 87 12.31 8.21 15.32
N ALA A 88 12.73 8.72 14.17
CA ALA A 88 13.58 9.88 14.10
C ALA A 88 12.85 11.14 14.58
N LEU A 89 11.59 11.31 14.17
CA LEU A 89 10.75 12.42 14.59
C LEU A 89 10.46 12.35 16.11
N LEU A 90 10.15 11.17 16.65
CA LEU A 90 9.92 10.94 18.07
C LEU A 90 11.18 11.06 18.94
N ALA A 91 12.36 11.12 18.37
CA ALA A 91 13.59 11.42 19.12
C ALA A 91 13.63 12.89 19.59
N HIS A 92 12.86 13.78 18.94
CA HIS A 92 12.73 15.17 19.36
C HIS A 92 11.87 15.27 20.62
N PRO A 93 12.33 15.92 21.70
CA PRO A 93 11.67 15.92 23.02
C PRO A 93 10.29 16.60 23.03
N ALA A 94 10.04 17.56 22.13
CA ALA A 94 8.74 18.24 22.05
C ALA A 94 7.65 17.37 21.40
N VAL A 95 8.01 16.31 20.66
CA VAL A 95 7.01 15.49 19.95
C VAL A 95 6.33 14.52 20.93
N PRO A 96 4.99 14.61 21.09
CA PRO A 96 4.27 13.79 22.06
C PRO A 96 4.21 12.32 21.61
N ARG A 97 4.30 11.41 22.60
CA ARG A 97 4.14 9.96 22.38
C ARG A 97 2.80 9.46 22.91
N LEU A 98 1.71 10.02 22.38
CA LEU A 98 0.35 9.66 22.74
C LEU A 98 -0.29 8.92 21.56
N LEU A 99 -0.88 7.74 21.80
CA LEU A 99 -1.59 7.00 20.76
C LEU A 99 -2.90 7.72 20.41
N ASP A 100 -3.14 7.92 19.10
CA ASP A 100 -4.42 8.46 18.63
C ASP A 100 -5.47 7.33 18.53
N PRO A 101 -6.55 7.36 19.34
CA PRO A 101 -7.60 6.35 19.29
C PRO A 101 -8.36 6.33 17.95
N VAL A 102 -8.46 7.46 17.24
CA VAL A 102 -9.08 7.53 15.90
C VAL A 102 -8.19 6.81 14.89
N ALA A 103 -6.89 7.08 14.92
CA ALA A 103 -5.92 6.40 14.06
C ALA A 103 -5.88 4.89 14.34
N LEU A 104 -5.93 4.46 15.62
CA LEU A 104 -6.03 3.04 15.99
C LEU A 104 -7.28 2.40 15.39
N ARG A 105 -8.44 3.07 15.43
CA ARG A 105 -9.67 2.58 14.80
C ARG A 105 -9.52 2.40 13.29
N ARG A 106 -8.85 3.34 12.61
CA ARG A 106 -8.56 3.24 11.18
C ARG A 106 -7.63 2.08 10.88
N TYR A 107 -6.59 1.92 11.68
CA TYR A 107 -5.67 0.78 11.56
C TYR A 107 -6.41 -0.56 11.66
N LEU A 108 -7.28 -0.74 12.63
CA LEU A 108 -8.05 -1.98 12.77
C LEU A 108 -9.04 -2.22 11.61
N LEU A 109 -9.51 -1.14 10.95
CA LEU A 109 -10.38 -1.24 9.78
C LEU A 109 -9.59 -1.53 8.50
N HIS A 110 -8.45 -0.86 8.29
CA HIS A 110 -7.73 -0.85 7.03
C HIS A 110 -6.45 -1.71 7.04
N ASP A 111 -5.92 -2.08 8.20
CA ASP A 111 -4.62 -2.73 8.47
C ASP A 111 -3.41 -1.78 8.34
N PHE A 112 -3.65 -0.51 8.07
CA PHE A 112 -2.66 0.57 7.99
C PHE A 112 -3.25 1.88 8.52
N PHE A 113 -2.40 2.88 8.73
CA PHE A 113 -2.81 4.23 9.12
C PHE A 113 -2.96 5.09 7.86
N PRO A 114 -4.20 5.45 7.45
CA PRO A 114 -4.39 6.28 6.25
C PRO A 114 -3.90 7.70 6.48
N ALA A 115 -3.12 8.24 5.54
CA ALA A 115 -2.66 9.63 5.60
C ALA A 115 -3.86 10.60 5.72
N PRO A 116 -3.73 11.69 6.49
CA PRO A 116 -2.53 12.16 7.17
C PRO A 116 -2.28 11.54 8.55
N LEU A 117 -3.08 10.54 8.99
CA LEU A 117 -2.96 9.95 10.32
C LEU A 117 -1.68 9.12 10.46
N THR A 118 -1.14 9.14 11.67
CA THR A 118 -0.11 8.23 12.16
C THR A 118 -0.58 7.58 13.47
N PRO A 119 0.12 6.61 14.04
CA PRO A 119 -0.19 6.10 15.36
C PRO A 119 -0.21 7.18 16.45
N PHE A 120 0.56 8.25 16.29
CA PHE A 120 0.77 9.27 17.31
C PHE A 120 -0.06 10.52 17.05
N ALA A 121 -0.81 10.95 18.07
CA ALA A 121 -1.61 12.17 18.00
C ALA A 121 -0.74 13.40 17.70
N GLY A 122 -1.22 14.24 16.79
CA GLY A 122 -0.51 15.45 16.35
C GLY A 122 0.61 15.20 15.34
N VAL A 123 1.12 13.98 15.23
CA VAL A 123 2.10 13.61 14.19
C VAL A 123 1.37 13.23 12.91
N ARG A 124 1.80 13.75 11.78
CA ARG A 124 1.11 13.59 10.49
C ARG A 124 2.01 13.05 9.41
N LYS A 125 1.45 12.26 8.50
CA LYS A 125 2.04 11.99 7.17
C LYS A 125 1.76 13.19 6.28
N LEU A 126 2.78 13.68 5.54
CA LEU A 126 2.48 14.54 4.40
C LEU A 126 1.82 13.67 3.32
N PRO A 127 0.58 13.98 2.86
CA PRO A 127 -0.06 13.16 1.84
C PRO A 127 0.73 13.14 0.52
N ALA A 128 0.58 12.07 -0.27
CA ALA A 128 1.17 11.99 -1.61
C ALA A 128 0.66 13.12 -2.51
N GLY A 129 1.52 13.62 -3.41
CA GLY A 129 1.17 14.75 -4.28
C GLY A 129 0.96 16.08 -3.56
N HIS A 130 1.50 16.21 -2.33
CA HIS A 130 1.35 17.43 -1.52
C HIS A 130 2.70 18.03 -1.17
N LEU A 131 2.63 19.33 -0.91
CA LEU A 131 3.70 20.13 -0.34
C LEU A 131 3.24 20.76 0.98
N LEU A 132 4.20 21.05 1.87
CA LEU A 132 4.01 21.86 3.05
C LEU A 132 4.92 23.09 2.94
N VAL A 133 4.38 24.27 3.11
CA VAL A 133 5.14 25.51 3.22
C VAL A 133 5.06 26.00 4.64
N ALA A 134 6.21 26.28 5.25
CA ALA A 134 6.30 26.96 6.53
C ALA A 134 6.99 28.31 6.33
N GLU A 135 6.29 29.39 6.67
CA GLU A 135 6.74 30.77 6.51
C GLU A 135 6.12 31.64 7.60
N SER A 136 6.90 32.53 8.20
CA SER A 136 6.42 33.49 9.20
C SER A 136 5.70 32.86 10.42
N GLY A 137 6.05 31.62 10.77
CA GLY A 137 5.43 30.87 11.90
C GLY A 137 4.14 30.13 11.56
N GLU A 138 3.65 30.24 10.33
CA GLU A 138 2.48 29.51 9.83
C GLU A 138 2.89 28.34 8.94
N ILE A 139 2.05 27.29 8.90
CA ILE A 139 2.21 26.18 7.98
C ILE A 139 0.98 26.05 7.09
N ALA A 140 1.21 25.72 5.81
CA ALA A 140 0.15 25.45 4.84
C ALA A 140 0.46 24.16 4.07
N VAL A 141 -0.46 23.19 4.09
CA VAL A 141 -0.38 21.96 3.29
C VAL A 141 -1.26 22.12 2.05
N ARG A 142 -0.70 21.89 0.86
CA ARG A 142 -1.40 22.05 -0.42
C ARG A 142 -1.11 20.86 -1.33
N SER A 143 -2.13 20.47 -2.13
CA SER A 143 -1.93 19.54 -3.24
C SER A 143 -1.27 20.26 -4.40
N TYR A 144 -0.25 19.66 -5.01
CA TYR A 144 0.30 20.08 -6.29
C TYR A 144 -0.07 19.11 -7.42
N TRP A 145 -0.61 17.95 -7.10
CA TRP A 145 -1.05 16.92 -8.04
C TRP A 145 -2.16 16.07 -7.43
N ASP A 146 -3.18 15.76 -8.23
CA ASP A 146 -4.27 14.87 -7.85
C ASP A 146 -4.70 14.02 -9.06
N LEU A 147 -4.62 12.70 -8.92
CA LEU A 147 -5.04 11.76 -9.97
C LEU A 147 -6.52 11.92 -10.36
N ALA A 148 -7.35 12.47 -9.45
CA ALA A 148 -8.77 12.72 -9.72
C ALA A 148 -9.01 13.65 -10.93
N GLU A 149 -8.10 14.58 -11.20
CA GLU A 149 -8.20 15.56 -12.29
C GLU A 149 -8.15 14.91 -13.69
N HIS A 150 -7.64 13.67 -13.78
CA HIS A 150 -7.43 12.96 -15.04
C HIS A 150 -8.57 11.99 -15.41
N TYR A 151 -9.50 11.69 -14.46
CA TYR A 151 -10.63 10.81 -14.76
C TYR A 151 -11.65 11.50 -15.68
N GLY A 152 -12.35 10.68 -16.49
CA GLY A 152 -13.43 11.17 -17.36
C GLY A 152 -12.96 11.88 -18.63
N ASN A 153 -11.75 11.60 -19.12
CA ASN A 153 -11.22 12.16 -20.35
C ASN A 153 -12.07 11.77 -21.57
N THR A 154 -12.74 12.74 -22.18
CA THR A 154 -13.66 12.53 -23.30
C THR A 154 -12.95 12.20 -24.61
N GLU A 155 -11.74 12.67 -24.83
CA GLU A 155 -10.94 12.35 -26.02
C GLU A 155 -10.51 10.88 -26.01
N LEU A 156 -9.99 10.40 -24.89
CA LEU A 156 -9.63 8.98 -24.72
C LEU A 156 -10.86 8.08 -24.84
N ALA A 157 -12.03 8.55 -24.42
CA ALA A 157 -13.28 7.78 -24.53
C ALA A 157 -13.73 7.52 -25.96
N GLN A 158 -13.31 8.35 -26.93
CA GLN A 158 -13.64 8.24 -28.35
C GLN A 158 -12.63 7.41 -29.16
N ARG A 159 -11.45 7.15 -28.62
CA ARG A 159 -10.39 6.41 -29.31
C ARG A 159 -10.64 4.90 -29.35
N SER A 160 -10.13 4.25 -30.38
CA SER A 160 -10.26 2.81 -30.52
C SER A 160 -9.44 2.06 -29.45
N PRO A 161 -9.89 0.88 -29.00
CA PRO A 161 -9.11 0.07 -28.05
C PRO A 161 -7.73 -0.33 -28.56
N ALA A 162 -7.50 -0.34 -29.88
CA ALA A 162 -6.19 -0.62 -30.48
C ALA A 162 -5.25 0.57 -30.28
N ALA A 163 -5.67 1.77 -30.66
CA ALA A 163 -4.88 3.00 -30.50
C ALA A 163 -4.56 3.29 -29.01
N LEU A 164 -5.51 3.02 -28.10
CA LEU A 164 -5.26 3.14 -26.65
C LEU A 164 -4.22 2.12 -26.16
N ALA A 165 -4.21 0.91 -26.72
CA ALA A 165 -3.23 -0.11 -26.34
C ALA A 165 -1.83 0.20 -26.90
N GLU A 166 -1.73 0.80 -28.08
CA GLU A 166 -0.47 1.27 -28.67
C GLU A 166 0.16 2.38 -27.83
N GLU A 167 -0.63 3.42 -27.46
CA GLU A 167 -0.12 4.48 -26.60
C GLU A 167 0.24 3.96 -25.19
N LEU A 168 -0.54 3.04 -24.63
CA LEU A 168 -0.20 2.40 -23.36
C LEU A 168 1.13 1.64 -23.44
N ASP A 169 1.39 1.00 -24.57
CA ASP A 169 2.63 0.29 -24.84
C ASP A 169 3.85 1.21 -24.80
N GLU A 170 3.77 2.34 -25.50
CA GLU A 170 4.83 3.36 -25.54
C GLU A 170 5.08 3.95 -24.14
N ARG A 171 4.02 4.28 -23.41
CA ARG A 171 4.13 4.84 -22.05
C ARG A 171 4.72 3.84 -21.05
N LEU A 172 4.35 2.56 -21.14
CA LEU A 172 4.94 1.50 -20.31
C LEU A 172 6.43 1.29 -20.64
N ALA A 173 6.80 1.28 -21.92
CA ALA A 173 8.19 1.17 -22.33
C ALA A 173 9.03 2.32 -21.75
N LEU A 174 8.54 3.56 -21.88
CA LEU A 174 9.20 4.75 -21.33
C LEU A 174 9.26 4.73 -19.80
N ALA A 175 8.19 4.31 -19.12
CA ALA A 175 8.15 4.21 -17.67
C ALA A 175 9.19 3.20 -17.13
N VAL A 176 9.36 2.05 -17.80
CA VAL A 176 10.39 1.07 -17.46
C VAL A 176 11.78 1.62 -17.76
N GLU A 177 11.99 2.26 -18.90
CA GLU A 177 13.27 2.86 -19.29
C GLU A 177 13.74 3.88 -18.25
N ARG A 178 12.86 4.84 -17.88
CA ARG A 178 13.17 5.87 -16.87
C ARG A 178 13.61 5.24 -15.54
N ARG A 179 12.88 4.23 -15.05
CA ARG A 179 13.14 3.62 -13.74
C ARG A 179 14.28 2.60 -13.74
N ARG A 180 14.72 2.17 -14.91
CA ARG A 180 15.89 1.30 -15.08
C ARG A 180 17.22 2.07 -15.03
N ARG A 181 17.19 3.41 -15.25
CA ARG A 181 18.41 4.24 -15.18
C ARG A 181 19.01 4.19 -13.78
N ALA A 182 20.22 3.67 -13.66
CA ALA A 182 20.96 3.57 -12.42
C ALA A 182 22.44 3.30 -12.71
N ASP A 183 23.32 3.73 -11.81
CA ASP A 183 24.77 3.46 -11.87
C ASP A 183 25.14 2.06 -11.38
N VAL A 184 24.16 1.26 -11.05
CA VAL A 184 24.30 -0.08 -10.49
C VAL A 184 23.38 -1.06 -11.23
N PRO A 185 23.66 -2.39 -11.16
CA PRO A 185 22.77 -3.38 -11.74
C PRO A 185 21.35 -3.29 -11.17
N VAL A 186 20.35 -3.33 -12.07
CA VAL A 186 18.92 -3.29 -11.74
C VAL A 186 18.30 -4.65 -11.98
N GLY A 187 17.60 -5.19 -10.99
CA GLY A 187 16.85 -6.44 -11.11
C GLY A 187 15.33 -6.22 -11.15
N VAL A 188 14.57 -7.30 -11.11
CA VAL A 188 13.10 -7.28 -11.06
C VAL A 188 12.57 -8.29 -10.05
N PHE A 189 11.55 -7.90 -9.27
CA PHE A 189 10.74 -8.83 -8.50
C PHE A 189 9.74 -9.52 -9.43
N LEU A 190 9.83 -10.84 -9.55
CA LEU A 190 9.07 -11.64 -10.50
C LEU A 190 8.16 -12.64 -9.78
N SER A 191 6.84 -12.41 -9.83
CA SER A 191 5.84 -13.34 -9.30
C SER A 191 5.23 -14.27 -10.37
N GLY A 192 5.59 -14.06 -11.65
CA GLY A 192 4.94 -14.73 -12.77
C GLY A 192 3.49 -14.26 -13.02
N GLY A 193 3.05 -13.18 -12.37
CA GLY A 193 1.80 -12.47 -12.67
C GLY A 193 2.00 -11.49 -13.82
N ILE A 194 0.90 -11.02 -14.43
CA ILE A 194 0.95 -10.15 -15.61
C ILE A 194 1.76 -8.87 -15.36
N ASP A 195 1.70 -8.28 -14.15
CA ASP A 195 2.33 -7.01 -13.81
C ASP A 195 3.86 -7.12 -13.81
N SER A 196 4.39 -8.00 -12.97
CA SER A 196 5.84 -8.23 -12.88
C SER A 196 6.41 -8.81 -14.16
N SER A 197 5.64 -9.66 -14.86
CA SER A 197 6.05 -10.21 -16.17
C SER A 197 6.07 -9.14 -17.25
N SER A 198 5.18 -8.14 -17.19
CA SER A 198 5.23 -6.98 -18.10
C SER A 198 6.49 -6.16 -17.87
N VAL A 199 6.82 -5.85 -16.61
CA VAL A 199 8.06 -5.12 -16.31
C VAL A 199 9.28 -5.87 -16.83
N LEU A 200 9.38 -7.18 -16.57
CA LEU A 200 10.48 -8.01 -17.11
C LEU A 200 10.54 -7.99 -18.64
N ALA A 201 9.38 -8.06 -19.32
CA ALA A 201 9.32 -8.04 -20.77
C ALA A 201 9.93 -6.77 -21.37
N TYR A 202 9.54 -5.59 -20.86
CA TYR A 202 10.11 -4.31 -21.31
C TYR A 202 11.60 -4.17 -20.92
N MET A 203 12.00 -4.64 -19.74
CA MET A 203 13.43 -4.67 -19.38
C MET A 203 14.24 -5.53 -20.37
N ALA A 204 13.76 -6.73 -20.70
CA ALA A 204 14.43 -7.64 -21.63
C ALA A 204 14.50 -7.06 -23.06
N GLU A 205 13.46 -6.37 -23.52
CA GLU A 205 13.47 -5.67 -24.81
C GLU A 205 14.52 -4.54 -24.85
N GLN A 206 14.71 -3.83 -23.73
CA GLN A 206 15.60 -2.65 -23.66
C GLN A 206 17.08 -3.00 -23.40
N GLN A 207 17.38 -4.10 -22.73
CA GLN A 207 18.76 -4.44 -22.34
C GLN A 207 19.23 -5.84 -22.79
N GLY A 208 18.35 -6.64 -23.39
CA GLY A 208 18.66 -8.02 -23.80
C GLY A 208 18.50 -9.05 -22.69
N ALA A 209 19.09 -10.23 -22.90
CA ALA A 209 19.08 -11.35 -21.95
C ALA A 209 19.81 -11.06 -20.63
N GLY A 210 19.59 -11.90 -19.62
CA GLY A 210 20.34 -11.88 -18.37
C GLY A 210 19.81 -10.88 -17.33
N VAL A 211 18.59 -10.35 -17.47
CA VAL A 211 17.95 -9.51 -16.44
C VAL A 211 17.91 -10.25 -15.11
N PRO A 212 18.49 -9.73 -13.99
CA PRO A 212 18.39 -10.36 -12.69
C PRO A 212 16.93 -10.39 -12.22
N ALA A 213 16.32 -11.56 -12.13
CA ALA A 213 14.94 -11.75 -11.70
C ALA A 213 14.89 -12.51 -10.39
N PHE A 214 14.15 -11.97 -9.39
CA PHE A 214 14.07 -12.54 -8.04
C PHE A 214 12.64 -12.97 -7.75
N SER A 215 12.48 -14.21 -7.25
CA SER A 215 11.18 -14.81 -6.93
C SER A 215 11.21 -15.53 -5.60
N LEU A 216 10.00 -15.71 -5.04
CA LEU A 216 9.79 -16.55 -3.86
C LEU A 216 9.08 -17.84 -4.25
N GLY A 217 9.61 -18.95 -3.74
CA GLY A 217 8.94 -20.24 -3.65
C GLY A 217 8.54 -20.54 -2.20
N HIS A 218 7.66 -21.50 -2.03
CA HIS A 218 7.25 -22.02 -0.73
C HIS A 218 7.46 -23.52 -0.66
N GLN A 219 7.93 -24.03 0.49
CA GLN A 219 7.98 -25.47 0.75
C GLN A 219 6.59 -26.12 0.72
N ASP A 220 5.53 -25.35 1.07
CA ASP A 220 4.14 -25.77 0.96
C ASP A 220 3.65 -25.59 -0.48
N ALA A 221 3.45 -26.69 -1.19
CA ALA A 221 2.98 -26.69 -2.59
C ALA A 221 1.63 -25.96 -2.81
N GLY A 222 0.79 -25.83 -1.76
CA GLY A 222 -0.48 -25.09 -1.82
C GLY A 222 -0.30 -23.56 -1.97
N PHE A 223 0.88 -23.07 -1.61
CA PHE A 223 1.26 -21.64 -1.67
C PHE A 223 2.37 -21.37 -2.69
N ASP A 224 3.00 -22.41 -3.23
CA ASP A 224 4.09 -22.24 -4.21
C ASP A 224 3.56 -21.88 -5.60
N GLU A 225 4.00 -20.73 -6.08
CA GLU A 225 3.71 -20.20 -7.41
C GLU A 225 4.98 -19.96 -8.24
N SER A 226 6.15 -20.34 -7.71
CA SER A 226 7.45 -20.08 -8.32
C SER A 226 7.61 -20.66 -9.73
N ARG A 227 6.88 -21.75 -10.03
CA ARG A 227 6.86 -22.34 -11.37
C ARG A 227 6.53 -21.30 -12.45
N PHE A 228 5.53 -20.46 -12.22
CA PHE A 228 5.13 -19.45 -13.20
C PHE A 228 6.20 -18.36 -13.39
N ALA A 229 6.85 -17.96 -12.29
CA ALA A 229 7.97 -17.03 -12.36
C ALA A 229 9.16 -17.63 -13.11
N ARG A 230 9.49 -18.89 -12.83
CA ARG A 230 10.58 -19.64 -13.51
C ARG A 230 10.33 -19.79 -15.01
N ASP A 231 9.10 -20.15 -15.39
CA ASP A 231 8.73 -20.30 -16.81
C ASP A 231 8.77 -18.95 -17.54
N THR A 232 8.34 -17.87 -16.88
CA THR A 232 8.43 -16.51 -17.41
C THR A 232 9.89 -16.06 -17.56
N ALA A 233 10.71 -16.28 -16.54
CA ALA A 233 12.14 -15.95 -16.58
C ALA A 233 12.88 -16.69 -17.70
N ARG A 234 12.57 -17.98 -17.88
CA ARG A 234 13.12 -18.79 -18.98
C ARG A 234 12.73 -18.25 -20.36
N PHE A 235 11.47 -17.80 -20.52
CA PHE A 235 10.97 -17.23 -21.78
C PHE A 235 11.73 -15.97 -22.19
N PHE A 236 12.14 -15.14 -21.22
CA PHE A 236 12.90 -13.90 -21.44
C PHE A 236 14.42 -14.07 -21.25
N GLU A 237 14.92 -15.29 -21.08
CA GLU A 237 16.34 -15.57 -20.82
C GLU A 237 16.91 -14.75 -19.65
N ALA A 238 16.09 -14.53 -18.60
CA ALA A 238 16.47 -13.79 -17.42
C ALA A 238 17.35 -14.62 -16.47
N ASP A 239 18.25 -13.96 -15.70
CA ASP A 239 19.00 -14.59 -14.59
C ASP A 239 18.05 -14.84 -13.41
N PHE A 240 17.44 -16.02 -13.39
CA PHE A 240 16.42 -16.38 -12.41
C PHE A 240 17.02 -16.81 -11.09
N ASN A 241 16.60 -16.11 -10.02
CA ASN A 241 17.03 -16.35 -8.65
C ASN A 241 15.81 -16.61 -7.77
N GLU A 242 15.77 -17.76 -7.12
CA GLU A 242 14.64 -18.21 -6.31
C GLU A 242 15.05 -18.41 -4.86
N LEU A 243 14.26 -17.84 -3.94
CA LEU A 243 14.33 -18.09 -2.51
C LEU A 243 13.12 -18.93 -2.10
N VAL A 244 13.35 -20.16 -1.60
CA VAL A 244 12.28 -21.04 -1.09
C VAL A 244 12.14 -20.85 0.41
N LEU A 245 10.96 -20.38 0.85
CA LEU A 245 10.68 -20.09 2.25
C LEU A 245 10.14 -21.30 3.00
N GLY A 246 10.70 -21.52 4.19
CA GLY A 246 10.19 -22.41 5.20
C GLY A 246 9.53 -21.68 6.38
N GLU A 247 9.03 -22.44 7.37
CA GLU A 247 8.35 -21.87 8.54
C GLU A 247 9.33 -21.05 9.43
N SER A 248 10.57 -21.49 9.59
CA SER A 248 11.59 -20.78 10.35
C SER A 248 11.95 -19.42 9.74
N ASP A 249 12.00 -19.32 8.39
CA ASP A 249 12.31 -18.06 7.71
C ASP A 249 11.24 -17.00 7.97
N LEU A 250 9.99 -17.46 8.01
CA LEU A 250 8.85 -16.59 8.26
C LEU A 250 8.83 -16.09 9.72
N ALA A 251 9.24 -16.91 10.70
CA ALA A 251 9.35 -16.50 12.10
C ALA A 251 10.44 -15.44 12.29
N ASP A 252 11.62 -15.65 11.72
CA ASP A 252 12.71 -14.67 11.68
C ASP A 252 12.28 -13.37 11.00
N GLY A 253 11.55 -13.48 9.90
CA GLY A 253 11.03 -12.33 9.15
C GLY A 253 10.05 -11.51 9.98
N LEU A 254 9.14 -12.15 10.72
CA LEU A 254 8.18 -11.47 11.61
C LEU A 254 8.90 -10.66 12.70
N GLU A 255 9.93 -11.22 13.32
CA GLU A 255 10.71 -10.54 14.36
C GLU A 255 11.41 -9.29 13.77
N ARG A 256 12.04 -9.44 12.60
CA ARG A 256 12.76 -8.33 11.94
C ARG A 256 11.83 -7.21 11.50
N VAL A 257 10.69 -7.56 10.89
CA VAL A 257 9.67 -6.61 10.49
C VAL A 257 9.07 -5.90 11.69
N GLY A 258 8.70 -6.64 12.74
CA GLY A 258 8.17 -6.07 13.98
C GLY A 258 9.13 -5.08 14.66
N ARG A 259 10.44 -5.32 14.57
CA ARG A 259 11.47 -4.42 15.09
C ARG A 259 11.85 -3.30 14.11
N GLY A 260 11.64 -3.48 12.82
CA GLY A 260 12.07 -2.57 11.76
C GLY A 260 11.08 -1.45 11.45
N PHE A 261 9.80 -1.74 11.50
CA PHE A 261 8.76 -0.82 11.06
C PHE A 261 8.39 0.20 12.14
N ASP A 262 8.23 1.45 11.73
CA ASP A 262 7.91 2.57 12.63
C ASP A 262 6.42 2.66 12.95
N GLU A 263 5.57 2.16 12.08
CA GLU A 263 4.14 2.01 12.31
C GLU A 263 3.74 0.55 12.07
N PRO A 264 2.75 0.03 12.83
CA PRO A 264 2.28 -1.32 12.61
C PRO A 264 1.58 -1.41 11.25
N LEU A 265 1.86 -2.46 10.48
CA LEU A 265 1.26 -2.74 9.19
C LEU A 265 0.68 -4.16 9.20
N GLY A 266 -0.64 -4.27 9.09
CA GLY A 266 -1.38 -5.54 9.20
C GLY A 266 -1.36 -6.38 7.92
N ASP A 267 -0.47 -6.08 6.96
CA ASP A 267 -0.27 -6.88 5.75
C ASP A 267 0.80 -7.96 5.98
N ALA A 268 0.37 -9.21 6.06
CA ALA A 268 1.27 -10.35 6.27
C ALA A 268 2.28 -10.56 5.13
N SER A 269 2.04 -10.02 3.94
CA SER A 269 2.98 -10.09 2.82
C SER A 269 4.25 -9.25 3.04
N THR A 270 4.27 -8.40 4.06
CA THR A 270 5.46 -7.65 4.50
C THR A 270 6.65 -8.56 4.82
N ILE A 271 6.37 -9.71 5.47
CA ILE A 271 7.42 -10.67 5.85
C ILE A 271 8.12 -11.24 4.62
N PRO A 272 7.43 -11.90 3.68
CA PRO A 272 8.08 -12.43 2.47
C PRO A 272 8.68 -11.32 1.60
N SER A 273 8.10 -10.11 1.56
CA SER A 273 8.69 -8.97 0.84
C SER A 273 10.06 -8.59 1.41
N HIS A 274 10.20 -8.54 2.74
CA HIS A 274 11.49 -8.29 3.39
C HIS A 274 12.51 -9.39 3.12
N LEU A 275 12.10 -10.66 3.20
CA LEU A 275 13.00 -11.79 2.93
C LEU A 275 13.48 -11.82 1.47
N LEU A 276 12.59 -11.52 0.52
CA LEU A 276 12.92 -11.39 -0.90
C LEU A 276 13.88 -10.22 -1.14
N ALA A 277 13.64 -9.08 -0.50
CA ALA A 277 14.51 -7.92 -0.59
C ALA A 277 15.93 -8.22 -0.06
N ARG A 278 16.03 -8.89 1.08
CA ARG A 278 17.31 -9.33 1.66
C ARG A 278 18.05 -10.29 0.73
N PHE A 279 17.35 -11.18 0.05
CA PHE A 279 17.92 -12.09 -0.92
C PHE A 279 18.41 -11.36 -2.17
N ALA A 280 17.57 -10.49 -2.76
CA ALA A 280 17.92 -9.72 -3.96
C ALA A 280 19.10 -8.76 -3.72
N ARG A 281 19.19 -8.19 -2.50
CA ARG A 281 20.27 -7.25 -2.12
C ARG A 281 21.67 -7.86 -2.22
N GLN A 282 21.79 -9.18 -2.21
CA GLN A 282 23.07 -9.86 -2.39
C GLN A 282 23.64 -9.68 -3.80
N LYS A 283 22.79 -9.43 -4.81
CA LYS A 283 23.16 -9.28 -6.22
C LYS A 283 22.96 -7.88 -6.79
N VAL A 284 21.92 -7.18 -6.35
CA VAL A 284 21.53 -5.86 -6.88
C VAL A 284 21.26 -4.86 -5.77
N LYS A 285 21.30 -3.56 -6.11
CA LYS A 285 20.93 -2.46 -5.21
C LYS A 285 19.58 -1.83 -5.54
N VAL A 286 19.10 -2.06 -6.76
CA VAL A 286 17.82 -1.54 -7.28
C VAL A 286 17.03 -2.70 -7.88
N VAL A 287 15.72 -2.70 -7.65
CA VAL A 287 14.78 -3.64 -8.28
C VAL A 287 13.57 -2.91 -8.81
N LEU A 288 13.05 -3.35 -9.95
CA LEU A 288 11.75 -2.93 -10.43
C LEU A 288 10.66 -3.86 -9.90
N SER A 289 9.48 -3.30 -9.63
CA SER A 289 8.31 -4.04 -9.13
C SER A 289 7.06 -3.76 -9.96
N GLY A 290 6.04 -4.60 -9.81
CA GLY A 290 4.75 -4.44 -10.48
C GLY A 290 3.70 -3.68 -9.69
N GLU A 291 4.09 -2.95 -8.64
CA GLU A 291 3.15 -2.22 -7.77
C GLU A 291 2.43 -1.11 -8.54
N GLY A 292 1.18 -0.82 -8.16
CA GLY A 292 0.32 0.18 -8.79
C GLY A 292 -0.51 -0.35 -9.96
N ALA A 293 -0.15 -1.49 -10.55
CA ALA A 293 -0.88 -2.03 -11.68
C ALA A 293 -2.32 -2.49 -11.34
N ASP A 294 -2.55 -3.01 -10.14
CA ASP A 294 -3.89 -3.46 -9.72
C ASP A 294 -4.83 -2.27 -9.50
N GLU A 295 -4.36 -1.20 -8.90
CA GLU A 295 -5.10 0.01 -8.57
C GLU A 295 -5.42 0.83 -9.82
N LEU A 296 -4.51 0.87 -10.78
CA LEU A 296 -4.72 1.60 -12.04
C LEU A 296 -5.62 0.85 -13.02
N PHE A 297 -5.45 -0.48 -13.14
CA PHE A 297 -6.10 -1.30 -14.17
C PHE A 297 -7.24 -2.20 -13.66
N ALA A 298 -7.73 -1.99 -12.45
CA ALA A 298 -8.79 -2.79 -11.83
C ALA A 298 -8.43 -4.29 -11.70
N GLY A 299 -7.30 -4.59 -11.08
CA GLY A 299 -6.78 -5.95 -10.97
C GLY A 299 -7.41 -6.80 -9.87
N TYR A 300 -7.99 -6.21 -8.83
CA TYR A 300 -8.51 -6.94 -7.68
C TYR A 300 -9.86 -7.62 -7.94
N PRO A 301 -10.06 -8.84 -7.44
CA PRO A 301 -11.36 -9.54 -7.54
C PRO A 301 -12.51 -8.80 -6.86
N THR A 302 -12.23 -7.94 -5.89
CA THR A 302 -13.21 -7.11 -5.15
C THR A 302 -14.04 -6.22 -6.07
N TYR A 303 -13.49 -5.75 -7.19
CA TYR A 303 -14.25 -4.95 -8.17
C TYR A 303 -15.40 -5.76 -8.82
N PHE A 304 -15.21 -7.08 -9.01
CA PHE A 304 -16.33 -7.96 -9.39
C PHE A 304 -17.32 -8.13 -8.27
N GLY A 305 -16.85 -8.20 -7.02
CA GLY A 305 -17.70 -8.27 -5.85
C GLY A 305 -18.74 -7.14 -5.82
N HIS A 306 -18.37 -5.92 -6.22
CA HIS A 306 -19.30 -4.78 -6.31
C HIS A 306 -20.40 -4.99 -7.35
N ARG A 307 -20.08 -5.61 -8.51
CA ARG A 307 -21.11 -5.97 -9.51
C ARG A 307 -22.06 -7.03 -8.99
N VAL A 308 -21.54 -8.03 -8.29
CA VAL A 308 -22.35 -9.06 -7.64
C VAL A 308 -23.24 -8.45 -6.56
N ALA A 309 -22.70 -7.55 -5.74
CA ALA A 309 -23.47 -6.83 -4.71
C ALA A 309 -24.58 -5.96 -5.30
N ALA A 310 -24.35 -5.33 -6.45
CA ALA A 310 -25.39 -4.58 -7.15
C ALA A 310 -26.56 -5.48 -7.59
N GLY A 311 -26.29 -6.70 -8.03
CA GLY A 311 -27.32 -7.72 -8.32
C GLY A 311 -28.02 -8.23 -7.06
N TYR A 312 -27.24 -8.54 -6.01
CA TYR A 312 -27.73 -8.99 -4.70
C TYR A 312 -28.72 -8.00 -4.09
N ARG A 313 -28.43 -6.70 -4.12
CA ARG A 313 -29.29 -5.63 -3.57
C ARG A 313 -30.62 -5.46 -4.30
N LYS A 314 -30.78 -6.02 -5.51
CA LYS A 314 -32.08 -6.04 -6.25
C LYS A 314 -33.00 -7.15 -5.82
N LEU A 315 -32.49 -8.15 -5.09
CA LEU A 315 -33.29 -9.26 -4.57
C LEU A 315 -33.99 -8.86 -3.27
N PRO A 316 -35.20 -9.43 -2.98
CA PRO A 316 -35.80 -9.30 -1.67
C PRO A 316 -34.83 -9.72 -0.56
N HIS A 317 -34.69 -8.93 0.49
CA HIS A 317 -33.69 -9.13 1.57
C HIS A 317 -33.76 -10.54 2.19
N TRP A 318 -34.97 -11.10 2.35
CA TRP A 318 -35.11 -12.42 2.93
C TRP A 318 -34.57 -13.54 2.03
N LEU A 319 -34.76 -13.44 0.70
CA LEU A 319 -34.18 -14.36 -0.27
C LEU A 319 -32.66 -14.25 -0.32
N ALA A 320 -32.15 -13.04 -0.40
CA ALA A 320 -30.73 -12.77 -0.49
C ALA A 320 -29.97 -13.28 0.75
N ARG A 321 -30.47 -12.95 1.96
CA ARG A 321 -29.93 -13.46 3.23
C ARG A 321 -30.10 -14.97 3.40
N GLY A 322 -31.25 -15.52 2.96
CA GLY A 322 -31.51 -16.96 2.98
C GLY A 322 -30.52 -17.74 2.12
N ALA A 323 -30.24 -17.27 0.90
CA ALA A 323 -29.27 -17.88 -0.01
C ALA A 323 -27.86 -17.89 0.56
N VAL A 324 -27.41 -16.76 1.14
CA VAL A 324 -26.08 -16.66 1.77
C VAL A 324 -25.97 -17.56 3.00
N ARG A 325 -26.99 -17.60 3.87
CA ARG A 325 -27.02 -18.50 5.04
C ARG A 325 -26.97 -19.98 4.63
N GLY A 326 -27.77 -20.36 3.62
CA GLY A 326 -27.78 -21.73 3.09
C GLY A 326 -26.42 -22.12 2.49
N ALA A 327 -25.82 -21.25 1.68
CA ALA A 327 -24.48 -21.47 1.13
C ALA A 327 -23.41 -21.61 2.22
N ARG A 328 -23.46 -20.76 3.25
CA ARG A 328 -22.53 -20.81 4.40
C ARG A 328 -22.66 -22.11 5.21
N ALA A 329 -23.90 -22.62 5.39
CA ALA A 329 -24.12 -23.84 6.14
C ALA A 329 -23.58 -25.10 5.42
N LEU A 330 -23.40 -25.03 4.10
CA LEU A 330 -22.95 -26.14 3.26
C LEU A 330 -21.41 -26.11 3.04
N LEU A 331 -20.75 -25.00 3.33
CA LEU A 331 -19.31 -24.86 3.09
C LEU A 331 -18.51 -25.10 4.38
N PRO A 332 -17.51 -26.01 4.36
CA PRO A 332 -16.61 -26.19 5.49
C PRO A 332 -15.67 -24.99 5.64
N VAL A 333 -15.29 -24.66 6.88
CA VAL A 333 -14.29 -23.62 7.16
C VAL A 333 -12.94 -24.04 6.59
N SER A 334 -12.39 -23.24 5.67
CA SER A 334 -11.11 -23.50 5.02
C SER A 334 -9.97 -22.75 5.71
N MET A 335 -8.98 -23.48 6.22
CA MET A 335 -7.73 -22.93 6.79
C MET A 335 -6.59 -22.86 5.75
N GLY A 336 -6.89 -23.11 4.49
CA GLY A 336 -5.95 -23.03 3.39
C GLY A 336 -5.81 -21.61 2.81
N ASN A 337 -5.58 -21.54 1.51
CA ASN A 337 -5.63 -20.26 0.78
C ASN A 337 -7.07 -19.69 0.77
N VAL A 338 -7.28 -18.46 0.30
CA VAL A 338 -8.60 -17.78 0.35
C VAL A 338 -9.71 -18.70 -0.14
N GLY A 339 -10.56 -19.20 0.77
CA GLY A 339 -11.66 -20.13 0.50
C GLY A 339 -12.97 -19.41 0.12
N LEU A 340 -13.92 -20.17 -0.45
CA LEU A 340 -15.25 -19.64 -0.77
C LEU A 340 -16.04 -19.26 0.48
N ASP A 341 -15.85 -19.97 1.58
CA ASP A 341 -16.41 -19.68 2.90
C ASP A 341 -16.00 -18.29 3.40
N TYR A 342 -14.70 -17.99 3.34
CA TYR A 342 -14.13 -16.70 3.69
C TYR A 342 -14.69 -15.57 2.79
N LEU A 343 -14.74 -15.79 1.48
CA LEU A 343 -15.28 -14.80 0.54
C LEU A 343 -16.78 -14.54 0.76
N LEU A 344 -17.56 -15.58 1.04
CA LEU A 344 -19.00 -15.44 1.34
C LEU A 344 -19.23 -14.71 2.65
N GLU A 345 -18.45 -14.97 3.68
CA GLU A 345 -18.57 -14.28 4.95
C GLU A 345 -18.28 -12.79 4.80
N ARG A 346 -17.18 -12.44 4.12
CA ARG A 346 -16.82 -11.05 3.81
C ARG A 346 -17.89 -10.37 2.96
N PHE A 347 -18.38 -11.04 1.93
CA PHE A 347 -19.45 -10.53 1.09
C PHE A 347 -20.71 -10.24 1.91
N ALA A 348 -21.17 -11.22 2.71
CA ALA A 348 -22.38 -11.10 3.50
C ALA A 348 -22.31 -9.96 4.53
N ALA A 349 -21.13 -9.77 5.15
CA ALA A 349 -20.94 -8.75 6.17
C ALA A 349 -21.12 -7.32 5.65
N ALA A 350 -20.87 -7.07 4.36
CA ALA A 350 -20.83 -5.71 3.82
C ALA A 350 -21.68 -5.48 2.55
N ALA A 351 -22.33 -6.51 1.98
CA ALA A 351 -23.04 -6.38 0.70
C ALA A 351 -24.14 -5.31 0.69
N GLU A 352 -24.75 -5.05 1.84
CA GLU A 352 -25.84 -4.06 2.00
C GLU A 352 -25.33 -2.64 2.28
N MET A 353 -24.07 -2.47 2.66
CA MET A 353 -23.44 -1.18 2.93
C MET A 353 -23.34 -0.31 1.68
N ASP A 354 -23.06 1.00 1.84
CA ASP A 354 -22.76 1.87 0.71
C ASP A 354 -21.47 1.43 0.00
N LEU A 355 -21.12 2.09 -1.11
CA LEU A 355 -20.00 1.70 -1.95
C LEU A 355 -18.66 1.73 -1.20
N VAL A 356 -18.43 2.82 -0.46
CA VAL A 356 -17.16 3.07 0.25
C VAL A 356 -17.04 2.16 1.46
N GLU A 357 -18.07 2.10 2.28
CA GLU A 357 -18.11 1.23 3.48
C GLU A 357 -17.90 -0.24 3.11
N ARG A 358 -18.61 -0.71 2.08
CA ARG A 358 -18.49 -2.07 1.58
C ARG A 358 -17.09 -2.39 1.11
N HIS A 359 -16.49 -1.50 0.32
CA HIS A 359 -15.16 -1.70 -0.24
C HIS A 359 -14.12 -1.86 0.86
N HIS A 360 -14.05 -0.90 1.77
CA HIS A 360 -13.08 -0.92 2.87
C HIS A 360 -13.34 -2.04 3.89
N SER A 361 -14.60 -2.42 4.13
CA SER A 361 -14.92 -3.59 4.95
C SER A 361 -14.46 -4.91 4.32
N TRP A 362 -14.37 -4.99 2.99
CA TRP A 362 -13.86 -6.18 2.30
C TRP A 362 -12.33 -6.28 2.32
N PHE A 363 -11.62 -5.16 2.31
CA PHE A 363 -10.15 -5.15 2.34
C PHE A 363 -9.60 -5.34 3.76
N GLY A 364 -10.12 -4.66 4.75
CA GLY A 364 -9.56 -4.60 6.09
C GLY A 364 -9.80 -5.81 6.99
N SER A 365 -9.23 -5.83 8.19
CA SER A 365 -9.29 -6.95 9.11
C SER A 365 -10.55 -6.96 9.97
N LEU A 366 -10.87 -5.85 10.62
CA LEU A 366 -11.94 -5.73 11.59
C LEU A 366 -12.94 -4.65 11.14
N ALA A 367 -14.07 -5.09 10.59
CA ALA A 367 -15.19 -4.20 10.29
C ALA A 367 -15.67 -3.48 11.58
N PRO A 368 -16.28 -2.28 11.49
CA PRO A 368 -16.65 -1.48 12.65
C PRO A 368 -17.46 -2.21 13.71
N ALA A 369 -18.39 -3.08 13.30
CA ALA A 369 -19.19 -3.90 14.22
C ALA A 369 -18.34 -4.90 15.02
N ALA A 370 -17.27 -5.45 14.43
CA ALA A 370 -16.34 -6.35 15.12
C ALA A 370 -15.41 -5.59 16.09
N GLN A 371 -15.05 -4.37 15.75
CA GLN A 371 -14.17 -3.54 16.59
C GLN A 371 -14.77 -3.27 17.98
N SER A 372 -16.10 -3.09 18.11
CA SER A 372 -16.77 -2.88 19.39
C SER A 372 -16.60 -4.04 20.37
N GLY A 373 -16.38 -5.26 19.88
CA GLY A 373 -16.11 -6.44 20.69
C GLY A 373 -14.63 -6.68 21.01
N VAL A 374 -13.72 -5.94 20.37
CA VAL A 374 -12.26 -6.13 20.48
C VAL A 374 -11.58 -4.96 21.17
N LEU A 375 -12.07 -3.73 21.01
CA LEU A 375 -11.51 -2.54 21.65
C LEU A 375 -11.91 -2.46 23.14
N ALA A 376 -10.99 -1.93 23.94
CA ALA A 376 -11.26 -1.67 25.36
C ALA A 376 -12.29 -0.53 25.53
N PRO A 377 -13.11 -0.54 26.60
CA PRO A 377 -14.12 0.51 26.87
C PRO A 377 -13.55 1.93 26.83
N ARG A 378 -12.37 2.16 27.42
CA ARG A 378 -11.70 3.47 27.41
C ARG A 378 -11.37 4.00 26.01
N VAL A 379 -11.14 3.11 25.03
CA VAL A 379 -10.91 3.49 23.63
C VAL A 379 -12.25 3.78 22.97
N LEU A 380 -13.25 2.92 23.17
CA LEU A 380 -14.60 3.10 22.62
C LEU A 380 -15.25 4.42 23.06
N ASP A 381 -15.04 4.82 24.31
CA ASP A 381 -15.55 6.09 24.84
C ASP A 381 -15.01 7.31 24.07
N ARG A 382 -13.75 7.26 23.64
CA ARG A 382 -13.12 8.32 22.82
C ARG A 382 -13.57 8.31 21.36
N LEU A 383 -14.23 7.24 20.93
CA LEU A 383 -14.67 7.01 19.53
C LEU A 383 -16.19 7.19 19.32
N ARG A 384 -16.94 7.63 20.35
CA ARG A 384 -18.42 7.68 20.32
C ARG A 384 -19.01 8.43 19.11
N HIS A 385 -18.32 9.47 18.64
CA HIS A 385 -18.76 10.32 17.54
C HIS A 385 -17.89 10.19 16.29
N ASP A 386 -16.99 9.20 16.25
CA ASP A 386 -16.09 9.01 15.12
C ASP A 386 -16.73 8.13 14.04
N ASP A 387 -16.72 8.62 12.80
CA ASP A 387 -17.08 7.83 11.62
C ASP A 387 -15.88 6.97 11.19
N PRO A 388 -15.96 5.63 11.27
CA PRO A 388 -14.84 4.74 10.91
C PRO A 388 -14.38 4.89 9.46
N PHE A 389 -15.22 5.38 8.57
CA PHE A 389 -14.93 5.56 7.14
C PHE A 389 -14.58 7.00 6.75
N ALA A 390 -14.44 7.92 7.71
CA ALA A 390 -14.19 9.33 7.45
C ALA A 390 -12.97 9.57 6.56
N SER A 391 -11.87 8.83 6.75
CA SER A 391 -10.68 8.95 5.92
C SER A 391 -10.95 8.62 4.46
N ALA A 392 -11.70 7.56 4.18
CA ALA A 392 -12.07 7.17 2.82
C ALA A 392 -13.07 8.15 2.17
N ARG A 393 -14.05 8.62 2.96
CA ARG A 393 -15.00 9.66 2.48
C ARG A 393 -14.30 10.97 2.17
N ALA A 394 -13.33 11.38 3.00
CA ALA A 394 -12.57 12.60 2.77
C ALA A 394 -11.74 12.55 1.48
N ARG A 395 -11.23 11.38 1.10
CA ARG A 395 -10.52 11.21 -0.19
C ARG A 395 -11.41 11.47 -1.39
N LEU A 396 -12.68 11.13 -1.31
CA LEU A 396 -13.65 11.34 -2.39
C LEU A 396 -14.33 12.71 -2.34
N GLY A 397 -14.30 13.38 -1.18
CA GLY A 397 -15.00 14.65 -0.96
C GLY A 397 -14.61 15.73 -1.96
N GLY A 398 -15.62 16.37 -2.58
CA GLY A 398 -15.42 17.47 -3.55
C GLY A 398 -14.89 17.05 -4.92
N ARG A 399 -14.73 15.75 -5.20
CA ARG A 399 -14.25 15.22 -6.48
C ARG A 399 -15.36 14.54 -7.26
N GLU A 400 -15.34 14.71 -8.57
CA GLU A 400 -16.28 14.08 -9.48
C GLU A 400 -15.62 12.92 -10.23
N PHE A 401 -16.36 11.82 -10.40
CA PHE A 401 -15.89 10.62 -11.10
C PHE A 401 -16.95 10.15 -12.09
N PRO A 402 -16.54 9.62 -13.25
CA PRO A 402 -17.47 9.17 -14.27
C PRO A 402 -18.33 7.95 -13.87
N ASP A 403 -17.84 7.14 -12.94
CA ASP A 403 -18.53 5.93 -12.45
C ASP A 403 -17.97 5.43 -11.12
N ASP A 404 -18.67 4.44 -10.53
CA ASP A 404 -18.28 3.83 -9.25
C ASP A 404 -16.93 3.11 -9.30
N LEU A 405 -16.54 2.52 -10.44
CA LEU A 405 -15.23 1.86 -10.55
C LEU A 405 -14.10 2.90 -10.47
N SER A 406 -14.24 4.03 -11.13
CA SER A 406 -13.28 5.15 -11.07
C SER A 406 -13.12 5.67 -9.63
N ARG A 407 -14.23 5.78 -8.87
CA ARG A 407 -14.20 6.15 -7.44
C ARG A 407 -13.41 5.14 -6.61
N LEU A 408 -13.61 3.85 -6.84
CA LEU A 408 -12.92 2.78 -6.13
C LEU A 408 -11.43 2.76 -6.47
N LEU A 409 -11.08 2.85 -7.76
CA LEU A 409 -9.67 2.88 -8.20
C LEU A 409 -8.92 4.08 -7.63
N TYR A 410 -9.54 5.26 -7.62
CA TYR A 410 -8.96 6.44 -7.00
C TYR A 410 -8.73 6.25 -5.49
N THR A 411 -9.71 5.68 -4.79
CA THR A 411 -9.59 5.43 -3.35
C THR A 411 -8.49 4.40 -3.06
N ASP A 412 -8.41 3.33 -3.86
CA ASP A 412 -7.36 2.33 -3.72
C ASP A 412 -5.97 2.92 -4.02
N PHE A 413 -5.86 3.77 -5.04
CA PHE A 413 -4.59 4.44 -5.37
C PHE A 413 -4.13 5.38 -4.25
N THR A 414 -5.04 6.19 -3.68
CA THR A 414 -4.70 7.23 -2.70
C THR A 414 -4.71 6.76 -1.25
N MET A 415 -5.18 5.54 -0.96
CA MET A 415 -5.18 4.96 0.39
C MET A 415 -4.45 3.62 0.42
N TYR A 416 -5.01 2.58 -0.22
CA TYR A 416 -4.47 1.23 -0.11
C TYR A 416 -3.08 1.12 -0.74
N LEU A 417 -2.89 1.63 -1.95
CA LEU A 417 -1.57 1.66 -2.58
C LEU A 417 -0.59 2.52 -1.78
N GLN A 418 -0.96 3.76 -1.48
CA GLN A 418 -0.09 4.73 -0.82
C GLN A 418 0.31 4.30 0.59
N ASP A 419 -0.66 3.93 1.44
CA ASP A 419 -0.45 3.80 2.89
C ASP A 419 -0.23 2.35 3.35
N ASP A 420 -0.54 1.34 2.50
CA ASP A 420 -0.23 -0.07 2.74
C ASP A 420 0.90 -0.54 1.81
N LEU A 421 0.63 -0.66 0.50
CA LEU A 421 1.52 -1.37 -0.42
C LEU A 421 2.87 -0.66 -0.60
N LEU A 422 2.88 0.64 -0.85
CA LEU A 422 4.12 1.40 -1.02
C LEU A 422 4.88 1.56 0.30
N THR A 423 4.16 1.74 1.42
CA THR A 423 4.76 1.73 2.76
C THR A 423 5.43 0.38 3.04
N LYS A 424 4.75 -0.73 2.74
CA LYS A 424 5.30 -2.08 2.85
C LYS A 424 6.56 -2.25 2.02
N VAL A 425 6.48 -1.93 0.71
CA VAL A 425 7.60 -2.13 -0.22
C VAL A 425 8.78 -1.28 0.20
N ASP A 426 8.60 0.02 0.43
CA ASP A 426 9.68 0.91 0.85
C ASP A 426 10.34 0.42 2.15
N ARG A 427 9.56 0.14 3.20
CA ARG A 427 10.11 -0.30 4.50
C ARG A 427 10.78 -1.67 4.40
N ALA A 428 10.15 -2.66 3.75
CA ALA A 428 10.71 -4.00 3.63
C ALA A 428 12.02 -4.02 2.86
N THR A 429 12.15 -3.20 1.81
CA THR A 429 13.35 -3.13 0.97
C THR A 429 14.42 -2.23 1.60
N MET A 430 14.07 -1.07 2.13
CA MET A 430 15.01 -0.15 2.76
C MET A 430 15.66 -0.71 4.04
N LEU A 431 14.97 -1.59 4.79
CA LEU A 431 15.58 -2.35 5.89
C LEU A 431 16.77 -3.23 5.44
N THR A 432 16.90 -3.51 4.16
CA THR A 432 17.99 -4.28 3.57
C THR A 432 18.90 -3.43 2.67
N SER A 433 18.69 -2.12 2.61
CA SER A 433 19.39 -1.18 1.71
C SER A 433 19.21 -1.56 0.23
N LEU A 434 18.03 -2.05 -0.14
CA LEU A 434 17.59 -2.28 -1.51
C LEU A 434 16.57 -1.20 -1.89
N GLU A 435 16.70 -0.61 -3.06
CA GLU A 435 15.75 0.37 -3.58
C GLU A 435 14.76 -0.32 -4.51
N ALA A 436 13.46 -0.18 -4.25
CA ALA A 436 12.41 -0.64 -5.15
C ALA A 436 11.80 0.53 -5.92
N ARG A 437 11.58 0.33 -7.22
CA ARG A 437 10.98 1.29 -8.14
C ARG A 437 9.78 0.68 -8.84
N ALA A 438 8.69 1.41 -8.97
CA ALA A 438 7.44 0.92 -9.55
C ALA A 438 7.11 1.62 -10.89
N PRO A 439 7.40 1.00 -12.05
CA PRO A 439 7.14 1.62 -13.36
C PRO A 439 5.68 2.02 -13.60
N PHE A 440 4.73 1.30 -13.03
CA PHE A 440 3.30 1.65 -13.16
C PHE A 440 2.93 2.97 -12.47
N LEU A 441 3.79 3.48 -11.57
CA LEU A 441 3.60 4.76 -10.88
C LEU A 441 4.23 5.96 -11.60
N ASP A 442 4.77 5.77 -12.82
CA ASP A 442 5.10 6.90 -13.68
C ASP A 442 3.86 7.77 -13.88
N HIS A 443 3.97 9.07 -13.58
CA HIS A 443 2.77 9.91 -13.58
C HIS A 443 2.14 10.07 -14.97
N ASP A 444 2.95 10.14 -16.04
CA ASP A 444 2.46 10.19 -17.42
C ASP A 444 1.63 8.95 -17.76
N LEU A 445 2.06 7.78 -17.27
CA LEU A 445 1.33 6.52 -17.39
C LEU A 445 0.08 6.50 -16.52
N ALA A 446 0.19 6.87 -15.25
CA ALA A 446 -0.92 6.84 -14.30
C ALA A 446 -2.05 7.78 -14.70
N GLU A 447 -1.74 8.99 -15.15
CA GLU A 447 -2.68 9.99 -15.65
C GLU A 447 -3.41 9.50 -16.91
N PHE A 448 -2.66 8.95 -17.87
CA PHE A 448 -3.24 8.34 -19.06
C PHE A 448 -4.21 7.21 -18.69
N VAL A 449 -3.78 6.29 -17.81
CA VAL A 449 -4.63 5.16 -17.39
C VAL A 449 -5.84 5.64 -16.59
N ALA A 450 -5.70 6.63 -15.72
CA ALA A 450 -6.84 7.24 -15.00
C ALA A 450 -7.90 7.76 -15.99
N GLY A 451 -7.47 8.42 -17.07
CA GLY A 451 -8.33 8.96 -18.13
C GLY A 451 -9.07 7.91 -18.97
N LEU A 452 -8.62 6.67 -18.98
CA LEU A 452 -9.26 5.60 -19.74
C LEU A 452 -10.64 5.25 -19.17
N PRO A 453 -11.66 5.06 -20.02
CA PRO A 453 -12.97 4.57 -19.58
C PRO A 453 -12.89 3.23 -18.84
N SER A 454 -13.67 3.07 -17.80
CA SER A 454 -13.71 1.87 -16.94
C SER A 454 -13.90 0.56 -17.69
N ARG A 455 -14.62 0.58 -18.85
CA ARG A 455 -14.80 -0.59 -19.71
C ARG A 455 -13.50 -1.16 -20.27
N HIS A 456 -12.44 -0.35 -20.38
CA HIS A 456 -11.12 -0.79 -20.84
C HIS A 456 -10.25 -1.34 -19.69
N LYS A 457 -10.55 -1.02 -18.45
CA LYS A 457 -9.89 -1.56 -17.25
C LYS A 457 -10.53 -2.86 -16.80
N LEU A 458 -11.86 -2.86 -16.61
CA LEU A 458 -12.65 -4.01 -16.17
C LEU A 458 -13.73 -4.33 -17.21
N SER A 459 -13.48 -5.33 -18.06
CA SER A 459 -14.42 -5.77 -19.09
C SER A 459 -15.12 -7.07 -18.70
N ARG A 460 -16.47 -7.08 -18.63
CA ARG A 460 -17.28 -8.24 -18.20
C ARG A 460 -16.68 -8.94 -16.97
N TRP A 461 -15.89 -10.00 -17.20
CA TRP A 461 -15.24 -10.82 -16.18
C TRP A 461 -13.70 -10.79 -16.26
N THR A 462 -13.14 -9.83 -17.02
CA THR A 462 -11.69 -9.71 -17.25
C THR A 462 -11.17 -8.45 -16.58
N THR A 463 -10.28 -8.63 -15.61
CA THR A 463 -9.50 -7.55 -14.99
C THR A 463 -8.34 -7.15 -15.89
N LYS A 464 -7.84 -5.90 -15.75
CA LYS A 464 -6.68 -5.38 -16.50
C LYS A 464 -6.84 -5.53 -18.02
N SER A 465 -8.05 -5.32 -18.53
CA SER A 465 -8.42 -5.67 -19.91
C SER A 465 -7.53 -5.00 -20.94
N ILE A 466 -7.26 -3.69 -20.80
CA ILE A 466 -6.38 -2.95 -21.71
C ILE A 466 -4.91 -3.39 -21.56
N LEU A 467 -4.42 -3.55 -20.33
CA LEU A 467 -3.05 -4.03 -20.08
C LEU A 467 -2.81 -5.40 -20.74
N ARG A 468 -3.75 -6.34 -20.54
CA ARG A 468 -3.69 -7.66 -21.21
C ARG A 468 -3.63 -7.55 -22.73
N ARG A 469 -4.37 -6.61 -23.32
CA ARG A 469 -4.35 -6.35 -24.74
C ARG A 469 -2.99 -5.83 -25.20
N THR A 470 -2.44 -4.85 -24.48
CA THR A 470 -1.15 -4.22 -24.74
C THR A 470 -0.01 -5.25 -24.74
N VAL A 471 0.11 -6.03 -23.67
CA VAL A 471 1.24 -6.96 -23.49
C VAL A 471 1.01 -8.34 -24.14
N ARG A 472 -0.10 -8.53 -24.87
CA ARG A 472 -0.48 -9.83 -25.43
C ARG A 472 0.57 -10.46 -26.35
N ARG A 473 1.30 -9.64 -27.08
CA ARG A 473 2.33 -10.09 -28.03
C ARG A 473 3.68 -10.34 -27.36
N ARG A 474 3.87 -9.82 -26.14
CA ARG A 474 5.12 -9.92 -25.38
C ARG A 474 5.11 -11.07 -24.39
N LEU A 475 3.97 -11.37 -23.78
CA LEU A 475 3.89 -12.35 -22.70
C LEU A 475 3.44 -13.74 -23.20
N PRO A 476 3.95 -14.80 -22.58
CA PRO A 476 3.45 -16.16 -22.76
C PRO A 476 1.94 -16.25 -22.49
N ARG A 477 1.25 -17.16 -23.20
CA ARG A 477 -0.20 -17.35 -23.06
C ARG A 477 -0.59 -17.78 -21.63
N GLU A 478 0.26 -18.55 -20.99
CA GLU A 478 0.09 -19.05 -19.62
C GLU A 478 0.02 -17.89 -18.61
N VAL A 479 0.88 -16.88 -18.75
CA VAL A 479 0.87 -15.65 -17.92
C VAL A 479 -0.43 -14.88 -18.15
N LEU A 480 -0.85 -14.73 -19.41
CA LEU A 480 -2.09 -14.02 -19.75
C LEU A 480 -3.34 -14.76 -19.26
N ALA A 481 -3.36 -16.09 -19.21
CA ALA A 481 -4.49 -16.89 -18.75
C ALA A 481 -4.59 -16.97 -17.21
N ARG A 482 -3.50 -16.66 -16.51
CA ARG A 482 -3.43 -16.78 -15.04
C ARG A 482 -4.40 -15.85 -14.35
N ARG A 483 -5.07 -16.37 -13.32
CA ARG A 483 -5.87 -15.55 -12.39
C ARG A 483 -4.98 -14.88 -11.36
N LYS A 484 -5.33 -13.66 -10.97
CA LYS A 484 -4.65 -12.94 -9.87
C LYS A 484 -4.70 -13.78 -8.60
N ARG A 485 -3.54 -13.98 -7.97
CA ARG A 485 -3.39 -14.46 -6.61
C ARG A 485 -2.56 -13.46 -5.83
N GLY A 486 -2.89 -13.28 -4.55
CA GLY A 486 -2.11 -12.44 -3.65
C GLY A 486 -0.85 -13.16 -3.19
N PHE A 487 0.12 -12.38 -2.73
CA PHE A 487 1.35 -12.87 -2.13
C PHE A 487 1.07 -13.34 -0.69
N ASN A 488 0.45 -14.52 -0.56
CA ASN A 488 -0.03 -15.05 0.70
C ASN A 488 0.98 -15.97 1.35
N ILE A 489 1.07 -15.88 2.69
CA ILE A 489 1.78 -16.84 3.53
C ILE A 489 0.80 -17.80 4.21
N PRO A 490 1.21 -19.01 4.60
CA PRO A 490 0.34 -19.99 5.27
C PRO A 490 0.07 -19.63 6.73
N PHE A 491 -0.26 -18.37 7.03
CA PHE A 491 -0.39 -17.82 8.38
C PHE A 491 -1.44 -18.57 9.22
N SER A 492 -2.58 -18.99 8.63
CA SER A 492 -3.57 -19.80 9.36
C SER A 492 -3.02 -21.12 9.87
N ARG A 493 -2.17 -21.80 9.07
CA ARG A 493 -1.52 -23.03 9.50
C ARG A 493 -0.49 -22.76 10.59
N TRP A 494 0.22 -21.68 10.45
CA TRP A 494 1.22 -21.23 11.40
C TRP A 494 0.61 -20.96 12.77
N LEU A 495 -0.58 -20.34 12.80
CA LEU A 495 -1.35 -20.15 14.03
C LEU A 495 -1.78 -21.46 14.69
N LEU A 496 -2.03 -22.50 13.91
CA LEU A 496 -2.40 -23.82 14.44
C LEU A 496 -1.21 -24.60 15.03
N HIS A 497 0.02 -24.13 14.81
CA HIS A 497 1.26 -24.71 15.32
C HIS A 497 1.95 -23.73 16.29
N GLY A 498 3.26 -23.58 16.26
CA GLY A 498 4.03 -22.82 17.27
C GLY A 498 3.60 -21.38 17.54
N LEU A 499 3.13 -20.64 16.51
CA LEU A 499 2.73 -19.24 16.68
C LEU A 499 1.44 -19.08 17.53
N GLY A 500 0.57 -20.08 17.57
CA GLY A 500 -0.65 -20.04 18.39
C GLY A 500 -0.36 -19.95 19.89
N GLU A 501 0.70 -20.63 20.38
CA GLU A 501 1.13 -20.54 21.78
C GLU A 501 1.71 -19.15 22.09
N GLU A 502 2.48 -18.58 21.16
CA GLU A 502 2.99 -17.22 21.29
C GLU A 502 1.85 -16.20 21.37
N LEU A 503 0.81 -16.34 20.54
CA LEU A 503 -0.35 -15.48 20.62
C LEU A 503 -1.12 -15.65 21.95
N ARG A 504 -1.26 -16.87 22.47
CA ARG A 504 -1.87 -17.08 23.79
C ARG A 504 -1.10 -16.35 24.90
N ARG A 505 0.23 -16.39 24.85
CA ARG A 505 1.09 -15.68 25.82
C ARG A 505 0.95 -14.16 25.66
N ARG A 506 0.96 -13.64 24.44
CA ARG A 506 0.85 -12.21 24.15
C ARG A 506 -0.53 -11.64 24.47
N PHE A 507 -1.56 -12.45 24.25
CA PHE A 507 -2.95 -12.05 24.51
C PHE A 507 -3.49 -12.59 25.84
N ALA A 508 -2.62 -12.96 26.78
CA ALA A 508 -3.00 -13.24 28.16
C ALA A 508 -3.74 -12.04 28.76
N ALA A 509 -4.79 -12.31 29.54
CA ALA A 509 -5.73 -11.29 30.01
C ALA A 509 -5.00 -10.14 30.72
N GLU A 510 -4.08 -10.46 31.62
CA GLU A 510 -3.32 -9.49 32.42
C GLU A 510 -2.49 -8.54 31.53
N ARG A 511 -1.89 -9.08 30.45
CA ARG A 511 -1.08 -8.30 29.52
C ARG A 511 -1.95 -7.37 28.66
N VAL A 512 -3.09 -7.86 28.17
CA VAL A 512 -4.04 -7.07 27.37
C VAL A 512 -4.66 -5.96 28.22
N GLU A 513 -5.03 -6.25 29.48
CA GLU A 513 -5.54 -5.27 30.43
C GLU A 513 -4.50 -4.20 30.79
N ALA A 514 -3.25 -4.60 31.03
CA ALA A 514 -2.17 -3.66 31.34
C ALA A 514 -1.97 -2.64 30.20
N ARG A 515 -2.04 -3.05 28.94
CA ARG A 515 -1.97 -2.14 27.79
C ARG A 515 -3.22 -1.25 27.68
N GLY A 516 -4.39 -1.79 27.98
CA GLY A 516 -5.67 -1.09 28.01
C GLY A 516 -6.19 -0.65 26.63
N LEU A 517 -5.70 -1.18 25.51
CA LEU A 517 -6.18 -0.87 24.17
C LEU A 517 -7.30 -1.80 23.72
N LEU A 518 -7.19 -3.07 24.08
CA LEU A 518 -8.04 -4.15 23.62
C LEU A 518 -8.82 -4.76 24.80
N SER A 519 -9.90 -5.46 24.48
CA SER A 519 -10.69 -6.26 25.41
C SER A 519 -10.12 -7.68 25.49
N PRO A 520 -9.70 -8.18 26.66
CA PRO A 520 -9.17 -9.54 26.79
C PRO A 520 -10.16 -10.60 26.28
N SER A 521 -11.43 -10.48 26.64
CA SER A 521 -12.49 -11.41 26.20
C SER A 521 -12.69 -11.38 24.68
N GLY A 522 -12.61 -10.19 24.06
CA GLY A 522 -12.75 -10.01 22.63
C GLY A 522 -11.62 -10.66 21.84
N VAL A 523 -10.37 -10.39 22.25
CA VAL A 523 -9.18 -10.95 21.58
C VAL A 523 -9.09 -12.46 21.77
N ASN A 524 -9.29 -12.95 23.00
CA ASN A 524 -9.21 -14.40 23.28
C ASN A 524 -10.32 -15.16 22.54
N ARG A 525 -11.52 -14.60 22.39
CA ARG A 525 -12.58 -15.20 21.57
C ARG A 525 -12.12 -15.41 20.13
N LEU A 526 -11.53 -14.39 19.48
CA LEU A 526 -11.03 -14.52 18.11
C LEU A 526 -9.96 -15.62 17.99
N LEU A 527 -9.05 -15.68 18.97
CA LEU A 527 -7.99 -16.69 19.00
C LEU A 527 -8.55 -18.10 19.21
N ASP A 528 -9.46 -18.30 20.16
CA ASP A 528 -10.05 -19.61 20.47
C ASP A 528 -10.94 -20.13 19.33
N GLU A 529 -11.73 -19.26 18.70
CA GLU A 529 -12.53 -19.63 17.53
C GLU A 529 -11.64 -20.01 16.34
N HIS A 530 -10.52 -19.33 16.14
CA HIS A 530 -9.55 -19.66 15.09
C HIS A 530 -8.86 -21.01 15.38
N LEU A 531 -8.30 -21.19 16.58
CA LEU A 531 -7.57 -22.41 16.96
C LEU A 531 -8.48 -23.64 17.01
N SER A 532 -9.78 -23.46 17.36
CA SER A 532 -10.79 -24.52 17.29
C SER A 532 -11.38 -24.74 15.89
N ARG A 533 -10.89 -24.01 14.87
CA ARG A 533 -11.33 -24.08 13.46
C ARG A 533 -12.82 -23.75 13.25
N ARG A 534 -13.41 -22.95 14.14
CA ARG A 534 -14.81 -22.48 14.00
C ARG A 534 -14.92 -21.33 13.01
N ALA A 535 -13.87 -20.50 12.93
CA ALA A 535 -13.78 -19.38 11.99
C ALA A 535 -12.31 -19.12 11.63
N ASP A 536 -12.09 -18.47 10.50
CA ASP A 536 -10.75 -18.08 10.08
C ASP A 536 -10.51 -16.59 10.37
N TYR A 537 -9.86 -16.31 11.50
CA TYR A 537 -9.45 -14.96 11.91
C TYR A 537 -7.96 -14.68 11.67
N ARG A 538 -7.34 -15.33 10.66
CA ARG A 538 -5.92 -15.12 10.34
C ARG A 538 -5.55 -13.65 10.22
N LYS A 539 -6.34 -12.88 9.49
CA LYS A 539 -6.07 -11.48 9.22
C LYS A 539 -6.22 -10.60 10.47
N PRO A 540 -7.35 -10.63 11.20
CA PRO A 540 -7.45 -9.94 12.49
C PRO A 540 -6.35 -10.28 13.49
N LEU A 541 -6.02 -11.56 13.64
CA LEU A 541 -5.00 -12.00 14.59
C LEU A 541 -3.59 -11.51 14.20
N PHE A 542 -3.27 -11.47 12.91
CA PHE A 542 -2.02 -10.88 12.43
C PHE A 542 -1.96 -9.37 12.71
N THR A 543 -3.04 -8.63 12.39
CA THR A 543 -3.14 -7.19 12.64
C THR A 543 -2.96 -6.87 14.13
N LEU A 544 -3.59 -7.64 15.02
CA LEU A 544 -3.45 -7.48 16.47
C LEU A 544 -2.05 -7.87 16.98
N LEU A 545 -1.44 -8.92 16.42
CA LEU A 545 -0.07 -9.32 16.75
C LEU A 545 0.94 -8.22 16.41
N VAL A 546 0.85 -7.66 15.20
CA VAL A 546 1.76 -6.60 14.76
C VAL A 546 1.57 -5.34 15.60
N LEU A 547 0.34 -5.02 15.96
CA LEU A 547 0.04 -3.91 16.91
C LEU A 547 0.69 -4.15 18.27
N ASP A 548 0.59 -5.37 18.84
CA ASP A 548 1.19 -5.70 20.14
C ASP A 548 2.71 -5.61 20.10
N LEU A 549 3.36 -6.16 19.05
CA LEU A 549 4.80 -6.06 18.84
C LEU A 549 5.27 -4.60 18.73
N TRP A 550 4.52 -3.78 18.02
CA TRP A 550 4.80 -2.36 17.87
C TRP A 550 4.65 -1.61 19.22
N CYS A 551 3.60 -1.94 19.99
CA CYS A 551 3.42 -1.36 21.32
C CYS A 551 4.57 -1.71 22.27
N ASP A 552 5.08 -2.96 22.27
CA ASP A 552 6.26 -3.33 23.05
C ASP A 552 7.44 -2.42 22.79
N ARG A 553 7.64 -2.10 21.53
CA ARG A 553 8.79 -1.30 21.08
C ARG A 553 8.68 0.18 21.50
N PHE A 554 7.50 0.79 21.36
CA PHE A 554 7.34 2.23 21.53
C PHE A 554 6.93 2.64 22.96
N PHE A 555 6.27 1.75 23.70
CA PHE A 555 5.75 2.02 25.05
C PHE A 555 6.32 1.09 26.14
N GLY A 556 7.05 0.06 25.75
CA GLY A 556 7.58 -0.95 26.66
C GLY A 556 6.73 -2.22 26.72
N GLU A 557 7.36 -3.31 27.16
CA GLU A 557 6.73 -4.62 27.23
C GLU A 557 5.58 -4.59 28.25
N ALA A 558 4.38 -5.02 27.82
CA ALA A 558 3.15 -5.05 28.63
C ALA A 558 2.84 -3.72 29.37
N SER A 559 3.39 -2.60 28.91
CA SER A 559 3.20 -1.30 29.55
C SER A 559 1.88 -0.64 29.11
N PRO A 560 1.24 0.17 29.98
CA PRO A 560 0.08 0.97 29.60
C PRO A 560 0.39 1.88 28.41
N VAL A 561 -0.52 1.92 27.44
CA VAL A 561 -0.37 2.82 26.29
C VAL A 561 -1.13 4.12 26.57
N PRO A 562 -0.45 5.28 26.62
CA PRO A 562 -1.13 6.56 26.82
C PRO A 562 -1.96 6.92 25.58
N LEU A 563 -3.22 7.33 25.81
CA LEU A 563 -4.15 7.74 24.74
C LEU A 563 -4.31 9.25 24.75
N ALA A 564 -4.29 9.85 23.56
CA ALA A 564 -4.60 11.26 23.39
C ALA A 564 -6.08 11.56 23.69
N ASP A 565 -6.33 12.71 24.28
CA ASP A 565 -7.68 13.26 24.47
C ASP A 565 -8.15 14.05 23.23
N ALA A 566 -9.43 14.46 23.22
CA ALA A 566 -10.02 15.14 22.07
C ALA A 566 -9.33 16.49 21.78
N ASP A 567 -8.92 17.22 22.82
CA ASP A 567 -8.29 18.53 22.72
C ASP A 567 -6.87 18.45 22.13
N GLU A 568 -6.10 17.42 22.51
CA GLU A 568 -4.75 17.18 22.00
C GLU A 568 -4.74 16.84 20.51
N ARG A 569 -5.85 16.29 19.98
CA ARG A 569 -6.06 16.03 18.55
C ARG A 569 -6.43 17.28 17.76
N SER A 570 -7.09 18.24 18.40
CA SER A 570 -7.55 19.48 17.76
C SER A 570 -6.46 20.56 17.70
N ALA A 571 -5.56 20.60 18.67
CA ALA A 571 -4.43 21.54 18.68
C ALA A 571 -3.46 21.37 17.49
N ALA A 572 -3.59 20.26 16.75
CA ALA A 572 -2.79 19.92 15.57
C ALA A 572 -3.57 20.08 14.24
N ARG A 573 -4.77 20.67 14.26
CA ARG A 573 -5.52 21.03 13.04
C ARG A 573 -5.12 22.39 12.54
#